data_6367d3e833eec15114553606a0c00518
#
_entry.id   6367d3e833eec15114553606a0c00518
#
_cell.length_a   1.000
_cell.length_b   1.000
_cell.length_c   1.000
_cell.angle_alpha   90.00
_cell.angle_beta   90.00
_cell.angle_gamma   90.00
#
_symmetry.space_group_name_H-M   'P 1'
#
loop_
_entity.id
_entity.type
_entity.pdbx_description
1 polymer ?
#
loop_
_entity_poly.entity_id
_entity_poly.type
_entity_poly.pdbx_seq_one_letter_code
_entity_poly.pdbx_strand_id
1 'polypeptide(L)'
;IDRADAFGNFLPRINAQSQHIWNNGLSQNITNGLIENLTTQFSSFGGNIGVTLFSGKQNINQLARANLNIISRQYQLDDMKDDISLFVANSYLQVMFNKELEQVQRYQLELAQQELERTQIRINAGVQTKVEIYEIEANLASQEQALVQAENSYRLSRISLAQLLLITDYENFDIAQVDYDVPFSQILLENPKKIYEKALTIRNDIKVGATNIEIAKKDIDLAKGALLPSLSAFFNYNTRISYTDRFIETGNLIETPI
;
A
#
# COMPACT_ATOMS: atom_id res chain seq x y z
N ILE A 1 1.06 0.24 13.79
CA ILE A 1 1.43 1.48 14.49
C ILE A 1 0.28 1.88 15.40
N ASP A 2 -0.89 2.08 14.87
CA ASP A 2 -2.02 2.70 15.58
C ASP A 2 -2.48 1.96 16.86
N ARG A 3 -2.40 0.60 16.89
CA ARG A 3 -2.80 -0.16 18.09
C ARG A 3 -1.79 -0.06 19.21
N ALA A 4 -0.50 -0.11 18.89
CA ALA A 4 0.56 0.03 19.87
C ALA A 4 0.55 1.44 20.49
N ASP A 5 0.36 2.46 19.65
CA ASP A 5 0.24 3.85 20.07
C ASP A 5 -1.01 4.08 20.94
N ALA A 6 -2.15 3.51 20.53
CA ALA A 6 -3.38 3.58 21.32
C ALA A 6 -3.24 2.89 22.67
N PHE A 7 -2.53 1.77 22.75
CA PHE A 7 -2.19 1.10 23.99
C PHE A 7 -1.19 1.92 24.83
N GLY A 8 -0.20 2.55 24.17
CA GLY A 8 0.79 3.41 24.81
C GLY A 8 0.18 4.58 25.60
N ASN A 9 -1.03 5.05 25.22
CA ASN A 9 -1.73 6.10 25.95
C ASN A 9 -2.20 5.69 27.37
N PHE A 10 -2.18 4.41 27.70
CA PHE A 10 -2.45 3.89 29.06
C PHE A 10 -1.19 3.81 29.92
N LEU A 11 -0.01 3.92 29.32
CA LEU A 11 1.25 3.77 30.02
C LEU A 11 1.78 5.13 30.52
N PRO A 12 2.52 5.15 31.62
CA PRO A 12 3.23 6.35 32.04
C PRO A 12 4.25 6.80 30.99
N ARG A 13 4.33 8.10 30.75
CA ARG A 13 5.37 8.73 29.93
C ARG A 13 6.46 9.24 30.84
N ILE A 14 7.68 8.82 30.58
CA ILE A 14 8.86 9.19 31.32
C ILE A 14 9.76 10.03 30.41
N ASN A 15 10.07 11.25 30.84
CA ASN A 15 10.99 12.12 30.13
C ASN A 15 12.12 12.52 31.13
N ALA A 16 13.35 12.48 30.65
CA ALA A 16 14.51 12.97 31.38
C ALA A 16 15.25 13.99 30.50
N GLN A 17 15.69 15.06 31.12
CA GLN A 17 16.45 16.12 30.48
C GLN A 17 17.64 16.51 31.30
N SER A 18 18.76 16.84 30.65
CA SER A 18 19.95 17.38 31.24
C SER A 18 20.40 18.57 30.43
N GLN A 19 20.77 19.64 31.12
CA GLN A 19 21.23 20.87 30.48
C GLN A 19 22.42 21.42 31.25
N HIS A 20 23.43 21.88 30.53
CA HIS A 20 24.55 22.61 31.08
C HIS A 20 24.71 23.92 30.27
N ILE A 21 24.76 25.04 31.01
CA ILE A 21 24.79 26.38 30.40
C ILE A 21 26.01 27.11 30.98
N TRP A 22 26.78 27.74 30.12
CA TRP A 22 27.82 28.71 30.43
C TRP A 22 27.33 30.10 29.99
N ASN A 23 27.28 31.03 30.95
CA ASN A 23 27.01 32.43 30.68
C ASN A 23 28.27 33.24 31.03
N ASN A 24 28.76 34.02 30.10
CA ASN A 24 29.86 34.91 30.28
C ASN A 24 29.42 36.34 29.96
N GLY A 25 29.58 37.26 30.92
CA GLY A 25 29.19 38.65 30.75
C GLY A 25 28.65 39.29 32.03
N LEU A 26 28.03 40.44 31.86
CA LEU A 26 27.42 41.16 32.99
C LEU A 26 26.27 40.34 33.58
N SER A 27 26.46 39.88 34.80
CA SER A 27 25.48 39.10 35.57
C SER A 27 25.37 39.65 36.99
N GLN A 28 24.19 39.52 37.59
CA GLN A 28 24.01 39.91 38.97
C GLN A 28 24.64 38.86 39.87
N ASN A 29 25.61 39.28 40.66
CA ASN A 29 26.23 38.43 41.69
C ASN A 29 25.22 38.15 42.79
N ILE A 30 24.87 36.88 42.98
CA ILE A 30 23.84 36.42 43.93
C ILE A 30 24.24 36.74 45.39
N THR A 31 25.51 36.89 45.66
CA THR A 31 26.01 37.11 47.04
C THR A 31 25.96 38.58 47.46
N ASN A 32 26.28 39.55 46.60
CA ASN A 32 26.36 40.95 46.95
C ASN A 32 25.35 41.84 46.19
N GLY A 33 24.58 41.26 45.23
CA GLY A 33 23.56 41.97 44.47
C GLY A 33 24.08 42.91 43.39
N LEU A 34 25.40 43.02 43.21
CA LEU A 34 26.04 43.91 42.22
C LEU A 34 26.07 43.27 40.85
N ILE A 35 26.06 44.10 39.82
CA ILE A 35 26.23 43.65 38.42
C ILE A 35 27.72 43.66 38.13
N GLU A 36 28.28 42.47 37.92
CA GLU A 36 29.69 42.23 37.65
C GLU A 36 29.88 41.39 36.39
N ASN A 37 31.05 41.47 35.77
CA ASN A 37 31.40 40.59 34.67
C ASN A 37 31.83 39.23 35.22
N LEU A 38 30.96 38.23 35.13
CA LEU A 38 31.13 36.92 35.73
C LEU A 38 30.91 35.83 34.71
N THR A 39 31.65 34.74 34.89
CA THR A 39 31.31 33.46 34.23
C THR A 39 30.46 32.63 35.19
N THR A 40 29.21 32.39 34.80
CA THR A 40 28.32 31.53 35.61
C THR A 40 28.02 30.24 34.86
N GLN A 41 28.09 29.14 35.54
CA GLN A 41 27.79 27.82 35.01
C GLN A 41 26.58 27.23 35.73
N PHE A 42 25.64 26.68 34.97
CA PHE A 42 24.46 26.02 35.52
C PHE A 42 24.35 24.62 34.96
N SER A 43 24.30 23.62 35.80
CA SER A 43 23.91 22.26 35.42
C SER A 43 22.53 21.98 36.00
N SER A 44 21.61 21.57 35.18
CA SER A 44 20.27 21.14 35.60
C SER A 44 19.97 19.75 35.09
N PHE A 45 19.38 18.96 35.96
CA PHE A 45 18.87 17.63 35.65
C PHE A 45 17.42 17.58 36.08
N GLY A 46 16.56 17.12 35.15
CA GLY A 46 15.14 17.02 35.41
C GLY A 46 14.58 15.72 34.88
N GLY A 47 13.61 15.21 35.58
CA GLY A 47 12.79 14.07 35.12
C GLY A 47 11.33 14.34 35.41
N ASN A 48 10.47 13.97 34.48
CA ASN A 48 9.04 13.99 34.70
C ASN A 48 8.41 12.68 34.31
N ILE A 49 7.46 12.22 35.11
CA ILE A 49 6.62 11.05 34.84
C ILE A 49 5.18 11.54 34.84
N GLY A 50 4.45 11.22 33.78
CA GLY A 50 3.04 11.56 33.67
C GLY A 50 2.22 10.38 33.21
N VAL A 51 1.04 10.17 33.80
CA VAL A 51 0.09 9.15 33.39
C VAL A 51 -1.33 9.71 33.35
N THR A 52 -2.07 9.38 32.32
CA THR A 52 -3.49 9.75 32.20
C THR A 52 -4.32 8.67 32.89
N LEU A 53 -4.96 9.01 34.01
CA LEU A 53 -5.80 8.08 34.78
C LEU A 53 -7.20 7.98 34.19
N PHE A 54 -7.72 9.09 33.68
CA PHE A 54 -9.03 9.15 33.03
C PHE A 54 -9.04 10.23 31.95
N SER A 55 -9.60 9.95 30.78
CA SER A 55 -9.70 10.87 29.63
C SER A 55 -11.09 10.79 28.97
N GLY A 56 -12.17 10.74 29.76
CA GLY A 56 -13.51 10.66 29.20
C GLY A 56 -13.76 9.41 28.34
N LYS A 57 -13.12 8.28 28.66
CA LYS A 57 -13.12 7.03 27.87
C LYS A 57 -12.45 7.14 26.50
N GLN A 58 -11.78 8.25 26.17
CA GLN A 58 -11.11 8.42 24.86
C GLN A 58 -10.07 7.33 24.62
N ASN A 59 -9.19 7.01 25.57
CA ASN A 59 -8.17 5.98 25.39
C ASN A 59 -8.78 4.60 25.06
N ILE A 60 -9.89 4.25 25.74
CA ILE A 60 -10.60 2.97 25.49
C ILE A 60 -11.21 2.96 24.07
N ASN A 61 -11.87 4.04 23.68
CA ASN A 61 -12.47 4.15 22.35
C ASN A 61 -11.40 4.22 21.25
N GLN A 62 -10.27 4.86 21.51
CA GLN A 62 -9.14 4.91 20.59
C GLN A 62 -8.52 3.52 20.38
N LEU A 63 -8.37 2.73 21.44
CA LEU A 63 -7.92 1.34 21.32
C LEU A 63 -8.93 0.47 20.57
N ALA A 64 -10.24 0.63 20.86
CA ALA A 64 -11.29 -0.08 20.14
C ALA A 64 -11.32 0.29 18.64
N ARG A 65 -11.17 1.59 18.32
CA ARG A 65 -11.03 2.09 16.95
C ARG A 65 -9.81 1.50 16.23
N ALA A 66 -8.66 1.47 16.90
CA ALA A 66 -7.44 0.88 16.35
C ALA A 66 -7.60 -0.63 16.04
N ASN A 67 -8.29 -1.37 16.90
CA ASN A 67 -8.62 -2.78 16.64
C ASN A 67 -9.57 -2.94 15.43
N LEU A 68 -10.58 -2.10 15.28
CA LEU A 68 -11.47 -2.09 14.12
C LEU A 68 -10.72 -1.75 12.82
N ASN A 69 -9.75 -0.82 12.89
CA ASN A 69 -8.88 -0.51 11.76
C ASN A 69 -8.08 -1.74 11.29
N ILE A 70 -7.56 -2.55 12.22
CA ILE A 70 -6.86 -3.80 11.88
C ILE A 70 -7.81 -4.75 11.15
N ILE A 71 -9.04 -4.92 11.64
CA ILE A 71 -10.05 -5.78 11.01
C ILE A 71 -10.40 -5.25 9.60
N SER A 72 -10.60 -3.94 9.44
CA SER A 72 -10.88 -3.32 8.15
C SER A 72 -9.72 -3.56 7.16
N ARG A 73 -8.47 -3.41 7.62
CA ARG A 73 -7.29 -3.68 6.79
C ARG A 73 -7.16 -5.16 6.40
N GLN A 74 -7.57 -6.08 7.29
CA GLN A 74 -7.61 -7.50 6.97
C GLN A 74 -8.63 -7.79 5.85
N TYR A 75 -9.85 -7.24 5.94
CA TYR A 75 -10.84 -7.38 4.87
C TYR A 75 -10.39 -6.74 3.56
N GLN A 76 -9.72 -5.57 3.61
CA GLN A 76 -9.13 -4.94 2.42
C GLN A 76 -8.04 -5.82 1.77
N LEU A 77 -7.23 -6.50 2.58
CA LEU A 77 -6.23 -7.44 2.08
C LEU A 77 -6.90 -8.64 1.38
N ASP A 78 -7.97 -9.16 1.97
CA ASP A 78 -8.68 -10.30 1.40
C ASP A 78 -9.44 -9.90 0.12
N ASP A 79 -10.03 -8.71 0.08
CA ASP A 79 -10.65 -8.11 -1.12
C ASP A 79 -9.61 -7.94 -2.25
N MET A 80 -8.43 -7.43 -1.94
CA MET A 80 -7.33 -7.29 -2.90
C MET A 80 -6.86 -8.64 -3.45
N LYS A 81 -6.85 -9.70 -2.61
CA LYS A 81 -6.52 -11.06 -3.08
C LYS A 81 -7.57 -11.58 -4.07
N ASP A 82 -8.86 -11.33 -3.79
CA ASP A 82 -9.95 -11.70 -4.67
C ASP A 82 -9.82 -10.97 -6.03
N ASP A 83 -9.55 -9.66 -6.00
CA ASP A 83 -9.33 -8.85 -7.20
C ASP A 83 -8.13 -9.34 -8.01
N ILE A 84 -6.98 -9.57 -7.38
CA ILE A 84 -5.78 -10.08 -8.05
C ILE A 84 -6.08 -11.45 -8.68
N SER A 85 -6.77 -12.32 -7.96
CA SER A 85 -7.14 -13.65 -8.49
C SER A 85 -8.02 -13.52 -9.73
N LEU A 86 -8.96 -12.58 -9.73
CA LEU A 86 -9.82 -12.29 -10.90
C LEU A 86 -9.02 -11.71 -12.06
N PHE A 87 -8.09 -10.77 -11.79
CA PHE A 87 -7.21 -10.21 -12.83
C PHE A 87 -6.31 -11.28 -13.45
N VAL A 88 -5.74 -12.17 -12.64
CA VAL A 88 -4.92 -13.29 -13.15
C VAL A 88 -5.77 -14.21 -14.02
N ALA A 89 -6.96 -14.58 -13.57
CA ALA A 89 -7.86 -15.44 -14.34
C ALA A 89 -8.25 -14.81 -15.70
N ASN A 90 -8.63 -13.54 -15.70
CA ASN A 90 -8.97 -12.81 -16.92
C ASN A 90 -7.77 -12.67 -17.87
N SER A 91 -6.59 -12.35 -17.33
CA SER A 91 -5.37 -12.26 -18.14
C SER A 91 -4.99 -13.61 -18.74
N TYR A 92 -5.14 -14.69 -17.98
CA TYR A 92 -4.90 -16.04 -18.46
C TYR A 92 -5.85 -16.41 -19.60
N LEU A 93 -7.15 -16.16 -19.44
CA LEU A 93 -8.15 -16.37 -20.49
C LEU A 93 -7.86 -15.55 -21.74
N GLN A 94 -7.37 -14.31 -21.58
CA GLN A 94 -6.96 -13.47 -22.70
C GLN A 94 -5.76 -14.07 -23.46
N VAL A 95 -4.79 -14.64 -22.75
CA VAL A 95 -3.64 -15.33 -23.38
C VAL A 95 -4.13 -16.55 -24.15
N MET A 96 -5.02 -17.36 -23.56
CA MET A 96 -5.62 -18.50 -24.24
C MET A 96 -6.36 -18.08 -25.50
N PHE A 97 -7.21 -17.06 -25.40
CA PHE A 97 -7.98 -16.55 -26.56
C PHE A 97 -7.05 -16.10 -27.69
N ASN A 98 -6.00 -15.35 -27.38
CA ASN A 98 -5.04 -14.87 -28.37
C ASN A 98 -4.22 -16.02 -28.98
N LYS A 99 -3.91 -17.07 -28.22
CA LYS A 99 -3.25 -18.28 -28.71
C LYS A 99 -4.10 -19.02 -29.73
N GLU A 100 -5.38 -19.22 -29.41
CA GLU A 100 -6.32 -19.85 -30.34
C GLU A 100 -6.56 -18.99 -31.61
N LEU A 101 -6.64 -17.66 -31.42
CA LEU A 101 -6.77 -16.74 -32.57
C LEU A 101 -5.55 -16.82 -33.49
N GLU A 102 -4.33 -16.89 -32.96
CA GLU A 102 -3.10 -17.09 -33.73
C GLU A 102 -3.16 -18.39 -34.53
N GLN A 103 -3.61 -19.49 -33.94
CA GLN A 103 -3.77 -20.76 -34.65
C GLN A 103 -4.77 -20.65 -35.80
N VAL A 104 -5.91 -20.01 -35.58
CA VAL A 104 -6.92 -19.77 -36.59
C VAL A 104 -6.34 -18.96 -37.76
N GLN A 105 -5.58 -17.88 -37.48
CA GLN A 105 -4.95 -17.09 -38.54
C GLN A 105 -3.89 -17.89 -39.30
N ARG A 106 -3.16 -18.76 -38.64
CA ARG A 106 -2.18 -19.66 -39.26
C ARG A 106 -2.87 -20.63 -40.25
N TYR A 107 -4.00 -21.21 -39.85
CA TYR A 107 -4.80 -22.05 -40.76
C TYR A 107 -5.38 -21.25 -41.95
N GLN A 108 -5.82 -20.02 -41.72
CA GLN A 108 -6.33 -19.19 -42.82
C GLN A 108 -5.21 -18.81 -43.79
N LEU A 109 -4.01 -18.53 -43.32
CA LEU A 109 -2.87 -18.31 -44.20
C LEU A 109 -2.54 -19.54 -45.03
N GLU A 110 -2.54 -20.74 -44.42
CA GLU A 110 -2.29 -21.99 -45.10
C GLU A 110 -3.34 -22.23 -46.23
N LEU A 111 -4.62 -21.97 -45.94
CA LEU A 111 -5.68 -22.08 -46.93
C LEU A 111 -5.51 -21.07 -48.11
N ALA A 112 -5.10 -19.83 -47.80
CA ALA A 112 -4.82 -18.83 -48.82
C ALA A 112 -3.63 -19.22 -49.70
N GLN A 113 -2.57 -19.82 -49.10
CA GLN A 113 -1.43 -20.36 -49.87
C GLN A 113 -1.87 -21.51 -50.81
N GLN A 114 -2.67 -22.43 -50.30
CA GLN A 114 -3.19 -23.53 -51.12
C GLN A 114 -4.07 -23.01 -52.26
N GLU A 115 -4.87 -21.96 -52.05
CA GLU A 115 -5.70 -21.38 -53.12
C GLU A 115 -4.83 -20.67 -54.15
N LEU A 116 -3.75 -19.98 -53.75
CA LEU A 116 -2.78 -19.40 -54.67
C LEU A 116 -2.17 -20.48 -55.57
N GLU A 117 -1.72 -21.58 -54.99
CA GLU A 117 -1.13 -22.71 -55.72
C GLU A 117 -2.14 -23.31 -56.73
N ARG A 118 -3.38 -23.57 -56.29
CA ARG A 118 -4.45 -24.08 -57.18
C ARG A 118 -4.74 -23.15 -58.32
N THR A 119 -4.81 -21.84 -58.05
CA THR A 119 -5.07 -20.83 -59.07
C THR A 119 -3.93 -20.76 -60.07
N GLN A 120 -2.68 -20.83 -59.63
CA GLN A 120 -1.52 -20.88 -60.52
C GLN A 120 -1.56 -22.08 -61.45
N ILE A 121 -1.97 -23.26 -60.97
CA ILE A 121 -2.14 -24.47 -61.80
C ILE A 121 -3.22 -24.26 -62.85
N ARG A 122 -4.36 -23.67 -62.51
CA ARG A 122 -5.48 -23.40 -63.39
C ARG A 122 -5.12 -22.38 -64.47
N ILE A 123 -4.36 -21.32 -64.12
CA ILE A 123 -3.86 -20.33 -65.08
C ILE A 123 -2.88 -21.01 -66.06
N ASN A 124 -1.98 -21.84 -65.57
CA ASN A 124 -1.03 -22.56 -66.40
C ASN A 124 -1.73 -23.56 -67.35
N ALA A 125 -2.89 -24.08 -66.94
CA ALA A 125 -3.73 -24.95 -67.76
C ALA A 125 -4.63 -24.17 -68.71
N GLY A 126 -4.60 -22.82 -68.70
CA GLY A 126 -5.40 -21.97 -69.57
C GLY A 126 -6.90 -21.87 -69.21
N VAL A 127 -7.27 -22.31 -67.98
CA VAL A 127 -8.68 -22.36 -67.52
C VAL A 127 -9.07 -21.04 -66.80
N GLN A 128 -8.07 -20.27 -66.26
CA GLN A 128 -8.29 -19.02 -65.56
C GLN A 128 -7.46 -17.88 -66.15
N THR A 129 -7.88 -16.62 -65.89
CA THR A 129 -7.18 -15.44 -66.38
C THR A 129 -6.04 -15.05 -65.43
N LYS A 130 -4.95 -14.47 -65.98
CA LYS A 130 -3.82 -14.02 -65.17
C LYS A 130 -4.18 -12.87 -64.20
N VAL A 131 -5.28 -12.19 -64.40
CA VAL A 131 -5.72 -11.08 -63.56
C VAL A 131 -6.17 -11.57 -62.18
N GLU A 132 -6.75 -12.75 -62.12
CA GLU A 132 -7.26 -13.33 -60.86
C GLU A 132 -6.14 -13.64 -59.84
N ILE A 133 -4.89 -13.83 -60.30
CA ILE A 133 -3.75 -14.08 -59.39
C ILE A 133 -3.49 -12.89 -58.47
N TYR A 134 -3.65 -11.64 -58.96
CA TYR A 134 -3.40 -10.44 -58.19
C TYR A 134 -4.37 -10.28 -57.01
N GLU A 135 -5.63 -10.71 -57.20
CA GLU A 135 -6.63 -10.69 -56.14
C GLU A 135 -6.27 -11.70 -55.02
N ILE A 136 -5.82 -12.88 -55.43
CA ILE A 136 -5.42 -13.95 -54.48
C ILE A 136 -4.12 -13.59 -53.78
N GLU A 137 -3.13 -13.00 -54.46
CA GLU A 137 -1.91 -12.47 -53.84
C GLU A 137 -2.21 -11.36 -52.84
N ALA A 138 -3.17 -10.45 -53.17
CA ALA A 138 -3.60 -9.42 -52.22
C ALA A 138 -4.29 -10.01 -50.98
N ASN A 139 -5.11 -11.05 -51.15
CA ASN A 139 -5.71 -11.78 -50.06
C ASN A 139 -4.63 -12.47 -49.18
N LEU A 140 -3.66 -13.15 -49.81
CA LEU A 140 -2.56 -13.79 -49.12
C LEU A 140 -1.80 -12.79 -48.28
N ALA A 141 -1.40 -11.63 -48.80
CA ALA A 141 -0.71 -10.58 -48.06
C ALA A 141 -1.56 -10.07 -46.88
N SER A 142 -2.90 -9.99 -47.07
CA SER A 142 -3.80 -9.64 -45.95
C SER A 142 -3.83 -10.71 -44.85
N GLN A 143 -3.77 -12.00 -45.17
CA GLN A 143 -3.71 -13.09 -44.19
C GLN A 143 -2.35 -13.11 -43.48
N GLU A 144 -1.26 -12.83 -44.19
CA GLU A 144 0.08 -12.67 -43.57
C GLU A 144 0.09 -11.54 -42.55
N GLN A 145 -0.47 -10.39 -42.88
CA GLN A 145 -0.62 -9.28 -41.96
C GLN A 145 -1.46 -9.64 -40.73
N ALA A 146 -2.58 -10.34 -40.93
CA ALA A 146 -3.46 -10.78 -39.85
C ALA A 146 -2.76 -11.76 -38.92
N LEU A 147 -1.96 -12.68 -39.44
CA LEU A 147 -1.16 -13.60 -38.64
C LEU A 147 -0.13 -12.83 -37.77
N VAL A 148 0.63 -11.91 -38.36
CA VAL A 148 1.61 -11.09 -37.60
C VAL A 148 0.94 -10.30 -36.47
N GLN A 149 -0.25 -9.76 -36.71
CA GLN A 149 -1.04 -9.08 -35.69
C GLN A 149 -1.47 -10.03 -34.57
N ALA A 150 -1.93 -11.24 -34.90
CA ALA A 150 -2.32 -12.25 -33.93
C ALA A 150 -1.13 -12.73 -33.10
N GLU A 151 0.01 -13.00 -33.73
CA GLU A 151 1.27 -13.38 -33.04
C GLU A 151 1.73 -12.28 -32.06
N ASN A 152 1.67 -11.02 -32.47
CA ASN A 152 1.99 -9.89 -31.59
C ASN A 152 1.00 -9.79 -30.42
N SER A 153 -0.29 -9.97 -30.66
CA SER A 153 -1.32 -9.93 -29.63
C SER A 153 -1.12 -11.07 -28.60
N TYR A 154 -0.80 -12.26 -29.07
CA TYR A 154 -0.47 -13.38 -28.20
C TYR A 154 0.78 -13.09 -27.36
N ARG A 155 1.85 -12.63 -28.00
CA ARG A 155 3.10 -12.27 -27.30
C ARG A 155 2.88 -11.21 -26.22
N LEU A 156 2.16 -10.13 -26.53
CA LEU A 156 1.88 -9.05 -25.58
C LEU A 156 1.02 -9.52 -24.41
N SER A 157 -0.01 -10.32 -24.65
CA SER A 157 -0.86 -10.85 -23.59
C SER A 157 -0.08 -11.79 -22.65
N ARG A 158 0.82 -12.61 -23.21
CA ARG A 158 1.73 -13.48 -22.43
C ARG A 158 2.67 -12.69 -21.54
N ILE A 159 3.29 -11.63 -22.08
CA ILE A 159 4.16 -10.73 -21.31
C ILE A 159 3.36 -10.03 -20.19
N SER A 160 2.16 -9.57 -20.48
CA SER A 160 1.28 -8.93 -19.50
C SER A 160 0.92 -9.87 -18.34
N LEU A 161 0.62 -11.14 -18.66
CA LEU A 161 0.38 -12.16 -17.61
C LEU A 161 1.64 -12.45 -16.80
N ALA A 162 2.81 -12.57 -17.44
CA ALA A 162 4.07 -12.78 -16.75
C ALA A 162 4.40 -11.62 -15.78
N GLN A 163 4.16 -10.38 -16.21
CA GLN A 163 4.33 -9.20 -15.36
C GLN A 163 3.38 -9.21 -14.16
N LEU A 164 2.11 -9.57 -14.37
CA LEU A 164 1.13 -9.68 -13.29
C LEU A 164 1.53 -10.74 -12.25
N LEU A 165 2.15 -11.83 -12.71
CA LEU A 165 2.66 -12.91 -11.87
C LEU A 165 4.07 -12.64 -11.31
N LEU A 166 4.68 -11.48 -11.64
CA LEU A 166 6.04 -11.11 -11.28
C LEU A 166 7.11 -12.11 -11.74
N ILE A 167 6.87 -12.77 -12.89
CA ILE A 167 7.82 -13.69 -13.51
C ILE A 167 8.87 -12.88 -14.26
N THR A 168 10.13 -13.02 -13.86
CA THR A 168 11.28 -12.30 -14.46
C THR A 168 11.70 -12.86 -15.80
N ASP A 169 11.59 -14.17 -15.99
CA ASP A 169 11.88 -14.86 -17.26
C ASP A 169 10.62 -14.93 -18.14
N TYR A 170 10.20 -13.77 -18.64
CA TYR A 170 9.00 -13.64 -19.48
C TYR A 170 9.22 -14.16 -20.92
N GLU A 171 10.48 -14.33 -21.37
CA GLU A 171 10.78 -14.79 -22.71
C GLU A 171 10.47 -16.28 -22.87
N ASN A 172 10.82 -17.08 -21.85
CA ASN A 172 10.58 -18.52 -21.84
C ASN A 172 9.24 -18.90 -21.16
N PHE A 173 8.49 -17.89 -20.66
CA PHE A 173 7.19 -18.13 -20.04
C PHE A 173 6.13 -18.48 -21.07
N ASP A 174 5.44 -19.58 -20.88
CA ASP A 174 4.25 -19.95 -21.64
C ASP A 174 3.20 -20.57 -20.71
N ILE A 175 1.94 -20.55 -21.17
CA ILE A 175 0.83 -21.15 -20.43
C ILE A 175 0.71 -22.64 -20.77
N ALA A 176 0.38 -23.45 -19.76
CA ALA A 176 0.05 -24.85 -19.98
C ALA A 176 -1.24 -24.93 -20.84
N GLN A 177 -1.21 -25.79 -21.84
CA GLN A 177 -2.42 -26.07 -22.60
C GLN A 177 -3.26 -27.05 -21.78
N VAL A 178 -4.36 -26.55 -21.24
CA VAL A 178 -5.31 -27.35 -20.47
C VAL A 178 -6.61 -27.35 -21.21
N ASP A 179 -7.13 -28.54 -21.46
CA ASP A 179 -8.46 -28.71 -22.02
C ASP A 179 -9.48 -28.43 -20.91
N TYR A 180 -10.25 -27.35 -21.04
CA TYR A 180 -11.22 -26.93 -20.05
C TYR A 180 -12.61 -27.41 -20.45
N ASP A 181 -13.13 -28.32 -19.68
CA ASP A 181 -14.57 -28.50 -19.60
C ASP A 181 -15.17 -27.35 -18.80
N VAL A 182 -16.05 -26.55 -19.41
CA VAL A 182 -16.68 -25.42 -18.72
C VAL A 182 -17.65 -25.96 -17.68
N PRO A 183 -17.31 -25.89 -16.36
CA PRO A 183 -18.20 -26.46 -15.36
C PRO A 183 -19.51 -25.68 -15.34
N PHE A 184 -20.62 -26.40 -15.34
CA PHE A 184 -21.91 -25.78 -15.21
C PHE A 184 -22.03 -25.11 -13.83
N SER A 185 -22.08 -23.80 -13.82
CA SER A 185 -22.21 -23.03 -12.58
C SER A 185 -23.65 -23.02 -12.11
N GLN A 186 -23.93 -23.63 -10.96
CA GLN A 186 -25.27 -23.58 -10.33
C GLN A 186 -25.74 -22.15 -10.04
N ILE A 187 -24.82 -21.20 -9.93
CA ILE A 187 -25.13 -19.79 -9.66
C ILE A 187 -25.97 -19.17 -10.79
N LEU A 188 -25.83 -19.67 -12.01
CA LEU A 188 -26.62 -19.21 -13.18
C LEU A 188 -28.12 -19.56 -13.07
N LEU A 189 -28.46 -20.55 -12.24
CA LEU A 189 -29.84 -20.98 -12.00
C LEU A 189 -30.45 -20.36 -10.73
N GLU A 190 -29.63 -19.67 -9.93
CA GLU A 190 -30.09 -19.06 -8.68
C GLU A 190 -30.86 -17.78 -8.94
N ASN A 191 -31.87 -17.51 -8.08
CA ASN A 191 -32.59 -16.25 -8.12
C ASN A 191 -31.64 -15.08 -7.81
N PRO A 192 -31.64 -13.99 -8.59
CA PRO A 192 -30.80 -12.81 -8.37
C PRO A 192 -30.86 -12.27 -6.93
N LYS A 193 -32.03 -12.35 -6.28
CA LYS A 193 -32.19 -11.93 -4.88
C LYS A 193 -31.36 -12.78 -3.92
N LYS A 194 -31.32 -14.11 -4.12
CA LYS A 194 -30.49 -15.00 -3.30
C LYS A 194 -29.01 -14.77 -3.52
N ILE A 195 -28.60 -14.51 -4.77
CA ILE A 195 -27.21 -14.16 -5.09
C ILE A 195 -26.81 -12.87 -4.37
N TYR A 196 -27.69 -11.86 -4.39
CA TYR A 196 -27.45 -10.59 -3.69
C TYR A 196 -27.35 -10.80 -2.17
N GLU A 197 -28.30 -11.52 -1.54
CA GLU A 197 -28.27 -11.80 -0.10
C GLU A 197 -26.99 -12.55 0.31
N LYS A 198 -26.56 -13.50 -0.50
CA LYS A 198 -25.30 -14.23 -0.28
C LYS A 198 -24.09 -13.32 -0.44
N ALA A 199 -24.07 -12.44 -1.47
CA ALA A 199 -23.02 -11.48 -1.70
C ALA A 199 -22.82 -10.53 -0.50
N LEU A 200 -23.89 -10.03 0.10
CA LEU A 200 -23.83 -9.18 1.29
C LEU A 200 -23.11 -9.83 2.50
N THR A 201 -23.12 -11.15 2.59
CA THR A 201 -22.47 -11.88 3.71
C THR A 201 -21.03 -12.29 3.40
N ILE A 202 -20.71 -12.53 2.14
CA ILE A 202 -19.41 -13.10 1.73
C ILE A 202 -18.43 -12.03 1.31
N ARG A 203 -18.86 -11.02 0.54
CA ARG A 203 -18.00 -10.03 -0.09
C ARG A 203 -17.20 -9.21 0.93
N ASN A 204 -15.90 -9.11 0.69
CA ASN A 204 -14.98 -8.44 1.60
C ASN A 204 -15.12 -6.90 1.55
N ASP A 205 -15.43 -6.31 0.38
CA ASP A 205 -15.72 -4.87 0.25
C ASP A 205 -16.93 -4.44 1.12
N ILE A 206 -17.97 -5.27 1.21
CA ILE A 206 -19.14 -5.02 2.08
C ILE A 206 -18.72 -5.06 3.57
N LYS A 207 -17.87 -6.02 3.95
CA LYS A 207 -17.34 -6.12 5.32
C LYS A 207 -16.45 -4.90 5.66
N VAL A 208 -15.66 -4.42 4.71
CA VAL A 208 -14.89 -3.16 4.85
C VAL A 208 -15.85 -2.00 5.10
N GLY A 209 -16.89 -1.85 4.29
CA GLY A 209 -17.91 -0.80 4.47
C GLY A 209 -18.58 -0.84 5.84
N ALA A 210 -19.01 -2.03 6.28
CA ALA A 210 -19.62 -2.23 7.58
C ALA A 210 -18.65 -1.88 8.74
N THR A 211 -17.39 -2.32 8.64
CA THR A 211 -16.37 -2.01 9.65
C THR A 211 -16.06 -0.51 9.70
N ASN A 212 -16.03 0.18 8.56
CA ASN A 212 -15.82 1.63 8.50
C ASN A 212 -16.96 2.39 9.19
N ILE A 213 -18.19 1.91 9.13
CA ILE A 213 -19.31 2.48 9.89
C ILE A 213 -19.06 2.34 11.39
N GLU A 214 -18.58 1.19 11.86
CA GLU A 214 -18.26 1.00 13.29
C GLU A 214 -17.09 1.88 13.73
N ILE A 215 -16.09 2.10 12.88
CA ILE A 215 -14.99 3.04 13.10
C ILE A 215 -15.54 4.46 13.26
N ALA A 216 -16.43 4.90 12.37
CA ALA A 216 -17.05 6.21 12.43
C ALA A 216 -17.89 6.41 13.71
N LYS A 217 -18.56 5.36 14.20
CA LYS A 217 -19.24 5.38 15.50
C LYS A 217 -18.25 5.61 16.65
N LYS A 218 -17.05 4.98 16.58
CA LYS A 218 -16.00 5.22 17.58
C LYS A 218 -15.44 6.63 17.51
N ASP A 219 -15.36 7.24 16.32
CA ASP A 219 -14.99 8.67 16.18
C ASP A 219 -16.00 9.60 16.87
N ILE A 220 -17.29 9.30 16.77
CA ILE A 220 -18.32 10.01 17.50
C ILE A 220 -18.15 9.83 19.02
N ASP A 221 -17.88 8.60 19.48
CA ASP A 221 -17.66 8.33 20.91
C ASP A 221 -16.40 9.05 21.43
N LEU A 222 -15.35 9.16 20.62
CA LEU A 222 -14.14 9.94 20.93
C LEU A 222 -14.45 11.43 21.06
N ALA A 223 -15.22 11.99 20.13
CA ALA A 223 -15.64 13.39 20.17
C ALA A 223 -16.50 13.70 21.42
N LYS A 224 -17.44 12.80 21.76
CA LYS A 224 -18.23 12.91 23.01
C LYS A 224 -17.35 12.79 24.24
N GLY A 225 -16.33 11.94 24.22
CA GLY A 225 -15.37 11.78 25.30
C GLY A 225 -14.59 13.07 25.62
N ALA A 226 -14.34 13.91 24.61
CA ALA A 226 -13.67 15.20 24.77
C ALA A 226 -14.47 16.21 25.60
N LEU A 227 -15.77 16.04 25.73
CA LEU A 227 -16.64 16.86 26.56
C LEU A 227 -16.58 16.47 28.07
N LEU A 228 -15.98 15.33 28.40
CA LEU A 228 -15.87 14.82 29.75
C LEU A 228 -14.57 15.31 30.40
N PRO A 229 -14.52 15.43 31.75
CA PRO A 229 -13.30 15.81 32.43
C PRO A 229 -12.18 14.79 32.22
N SER A 230 -10.93 15.24 32.30
CA SER A 230 -9.74 14.40 32.29
C SER A 230 -9.07 14.45 33.67
N LEU A 231 -8.43 13.32 34.04
CA LEU A 231 -7.63 13.20 35.27
C LEU A 231 -6.27 12.65 34.91
N SER A 232 -5.22 13.37 35.27
CA SER A 232 -3.83 12.97 35.07
C SER A 232 -3.06 13.05 36.38
N ALA A 233 -2.14 12.13 36.57
CA ALA A 233 -1.15 12.19 37.67
C ALA A 233 0.21 12.47 37.06
N PHE A 234 1.00 13.28 37.75
CA PHE A 234 2.37 13.59 37.35
C PHE A 234 3.28 13.70 38.56
N PHE A 235 4.55 13.35 38.31
CA PHE A 235 5.62 13.54 39.25
C PHE A 235 6.78 14.22 38.53
N ASN A 236 7.31 15.29 39.15
CA ASN A 236 8.41 16.06 38.59
C ASN A 236 9.55 16.07 39.63
N TYR A 237 10.74 15.78 39.17
CA TYR A 237 11.96 15.95 39.92
C TYR A 237 12.92 16.84 39.16
N ASN A 238 13.40 17.93 39.79
CA ASN A 238 14.36 18.84 39.19
C ASN A 238 15.44 19.15 40.19
N THR A 239 16.70 19.11 39.78
CA THR A 239 17.85 19.55 40.55
C THR A 239 18.67 20.51 39.70
N ARG A 240 19.25 21.50 40.37
CA ARG A 240 20.10 22.51 39.71
C ARG A 240 21.33 22.75 40.56
N ILE A 241 22.48 22.79 39.92
CA ILE A 241 23.77 23.14 40.52
C ILE A 241 24.28 24.38 39.78
N SER A 242 24.71 25.39 40.52
CA SER A 242 25.26 26.61 39.93
C SER A 242 26.68 26.84 40.48
N TYR A 243 27.56 27.26 39.58
CA TYR A 243 28.93 27.63 39.91
C TYR A 243 29.17 29.05 39.40
N THR A 244 29.85 29.88 40.21
CA THR A 244 30.21 31.23 39.81
C THR A 244 31.72 31.38 40.10
N ASP A 245 32.49 31.68 39.06
CA ASP A 245 33.90 32.00 39.21
C ASP A 245 34.05 33.42 39.75
N ARG A 246 34.77 33.56 40.83
CA ARG A 246 35.09 34.85 41.43
C ARG A 246 36.55 35.20 41.12
N PHE A 247 36.76 36.28 40.37
CA PHE A 247 38.10 36.86 40.29
C PHE A 247 38.32 37.75 41.54
N ILE A 248 39.32 37.41 42.35
CA ILE A 248 39.83 38.31 43.39
C ILE A 248 40.98 39.06 42.77
N GLU A 249 41.11 40.35 43.11
CA GLU A 249 42.17 41.27 42.65
C GLU A 249 43.63 40.81 42.87
N THR A 250 43.84 39.71 43.58
CA THR A 250 45.15 39.08 43.84
C THR A 250 45.52 37.97 42.86
N GLY A 251 44.76 37.76 41.75
CA GLY A 251 45.10 36.79 40.71
C GLY A 251 44.82 35.30 41.04
N ASN A 252 44.23 34.95 42.16
CA ASN A 252 43.86 33.57 42.49
C ASN A 252 42.37 33.34 42.27
N LEU A 253 42.05 32.39 41.43
CA LEU A 253 40.71 31.84 41.24
C LEU A 253 40.32 31.02 42.47
N ILE A 254 39.24 31.40 43.15
CA ILE A 254 38.62 30.58 44.20
C ILE A 254 37.26 30.12 43.65
N GLU A 255 37.15 28.82 43.34
CA GLU A 255 35.85 28.19 43.08
C GLU A 255 35.14 27.98 44.44
N THR A 256 34.05 28.69 44.67
CA THR A 256 33.16 28.41 45.80
C THR A 256 31.90 27.74 45.25
N PRO A 257 31.61 26.46 45.52
CA PRO A 257 30.30 25.89 45.28
C PRO A 257 29.29 26.58 46.20
N ILE A 258 28.18 27.04 45.61
CA ILE A 258 27.03 27.55 46.35
C ILE A 258 25.99 26.45 46.44
#